data_f89952eec781ce49128270e7a8baf69d
#
_entry.id   f89952eec781ce49128270e7a8baf69d
#
_cell.length_a   1.000
_cell.length_b   1.000
_cell.length_c   1.000
_cell.angle_alpha   90.00
_cell.angle_beta   90.00
_cell.angle_gamma   90.00
#
_symmetry.space_group_name_H-M   'P 1'
#
loop_
_entity.id
_entity.type
_entity.pdbx_description
1 polymer ?
#
loop_
_entity_poly.entity_id
_entity_poly.type
_entity_poly.pdbx_seq_one_letter_code
_entity_poly.pdbx_strand_id
1 'polypeptide(L)'
;MTKPFLLPFLLLITAVYGQTDSELKPGDTLQYIPQSRKPAWISVQSNDANLAVSLFVDGKKMNEQDDSRGIKSIERVHYIPGKGKKYELKIWAKAYTEKSKPARVSITESGSIPVLNNQVSSDLLLEDLHVFRSIRENVNSGLYVYRTKKQIDSIYTWAEGEVKNTKNLFDFYKVIAKLTDFEGSCHNFTNLPNHASYYLTQKPEYLPITLKNIDGRLLQNSKDVAIPLGAEIMSINGIPAQEMIRRLSGYYFSDGFSMPYKETAGFEKGMLDKFYMEFGTHKNYTINYQWNNKVQQIVLPGISLENLKKLQESRFSISSKKTSSEKYSLDKVGENMYRLSIKAFDFATGEKDPAYKKFGDFLDNMMQTLESEKITNLIIDLRGNPGGTGELYEKVFTYLTQRPFRDSHYAYTKFNEVPMGERLVITPLFLSNGVKDQTGVNAYLKDLYPRGIQGKFYWADNKNPLLLPNKKTFKGQLYLFIDENVASAGSHLASLIKSYTNAIIIGKETVGGYYEHNGHLPVIYELPNTGIQTGFSIVHVIQDAQVLPDQDKGRGIMPHIKIQQTNQEFLDQTDVYLKKVLELQKQ
;
A
#
# COMPACT_ATOMS: atom_id res chain seq x y z
N MET A 1 40.69 -36.98 15.02
CA MET A 1 39.25 -37.32 15.07
C MET A 1 38.52 -36.45 14.07
N THR A 2 38.41 -36.93 12.86
CA THR A 2 37.72 -36.28 11.74
C THR A 2 36.22 -36.51 11.91
N LYS A 3 35.45 -35.40 12.03
CA LYS A 3 33.99 -35.46 11.99
C LYS A 3 33.54 -35.87 10.57
N PRO A 4 32.59 -36.79 10.41
CA PRO A 4 32.04 -37.10 9.11
C PRO A 4 31.16 -35.93 8.64
N PHE A 5 31.44 -35.46 7.44
CA PHE A 5 30.52 -34.60 6.66
C PHE A 5 29.30 -35.47 6.30
N LEU A 6 28.17 -35.24 6.93
CA LEU A 6 26.89 -35.74 6.45
C LEU A 6 26.53 -34.96 5.20
N LEU A 7 26.68 -35.55 4.03
CA LEU A 7 26.04 -35.09 2.80
C LEU A 7 24.50 -35.14 3.02
N PRO A 8 23.74 -34.07 2.72
CA PRO A 8 22.28 -34.14 2.75
C PRO A 8 21.82 -35.19 1.72
N PHE A 9 21.02 -36.14 2.17
CA PHE A 9 20.41 -37.15 1.31
C PHE A 9 19.45 -36.45 0.33
N LEU A 10 19.79 -36.57 -0.96
CA LEU A 10 18.98 -36.06 -2.06
C LEU A 10 17.92 -37.09 -2.41
N LEU A 11 16.65 -36.86 -2.09
CA LEU A 11 15.55 -37.72 -2.52
C LEU A 11 15.09 -37.28 -3.92
N LEU A 12 15.36 -38.09 -4.93
CA LEU A 12 14.88 -37.88 -6.31
C LEU A 12 13.50 -38.53 -6.44
N ILE A 13 12.47 -37.74 -6.69
CA ILE A 13 11.12 -38.24 -6.94
C ILE A 13 10.80 -38.08 -8.43
N THR A 14 10.55 -39.18 -9.11
CA THR A 14 9.99 -39.19 -10.47
C THR A 14 8.50 -39.48 -10.37
N ALA A 15 7.66 -38.45 -10.68
CA ALA A 15 6.21 -38.59 -10.64
C ALA A 15 5.59 -38.68 -12.04
N VAL A 16 4.57 -39.47 -12.15
CA VAL A 16 3.61 -39.47 -13.27
C VAL A 16 2.65 -38.29 -13.03
N TYR A 17 2.14 -37.66 -14.10
CA TYR A 17 1.14 -36.59 -14.08
C TYR A 17 0.10 -36.84 -12.97
N GLY A 18 0.15 -36.10 -11.87
CA GLY A 18 -0.69 -36.30 -10.70
C GLY A 18 -0.12 -35.68 -9.43
N GLN A 19 -0.75 -35.95 -8.33
CA GLN A 19 -0.29 -35.57 -7.00
C GLN A 19 0.87 -36.48 -6.57
N THR A 20 1.94 -35.88 -6.05
CA THR A 20 3.08 -36.58 -5.45
C THR A 20 3.18 -36.18 -3.99
N ASP A 21 3.13 -37.14 -3.09
CA ASP A 21 3.31 -36.91 -1.65
C ASP A 21 4.73 -37.37 -1.23
N SER A 22 5.35 -36.60 -0.36
CA SER A 22 6.70 -36.80 0.15
C SER A 22 6.84 -36.35 1.59
N GLU A 23 7.92 -36.81 2.23
CA GLU A 23 8.29 -36.33 3.56
C GLU A 23 9.54 -35.44 3.46
N LEU A 24 9.50 -34.29 4.13
CA LEU A 24 10.61 -33.36 4.24
C LEU A 24 11.07 -33.29 5.70
N LYS A 25 12.30 -33.79 5.96
CA LYS A 25 12.88 -33.73 7.30
C LYS A 25 13.48 -32.37 7.60
N PRO A 26 13.58 -31.96 8.87
CA PRO A 26 14.25 -30.73 9.25
C PRO A 26 15.69 -30.65 8.74
N GLY A 27 15.99 -29.58 7.98
CA GLY A 27 17.30 -29.35 7.36
C GLY A 27 17.49 -29.96 5.96
N ASP A 28 16.56 -30.79 5.48
CA ASP A 28 16.62 -31.38 4.14
C ASP A 28 16.04 -30.42 3.08
N THR A 29 16.39 -30.69 1.83
CA THR A 29 15.82 -30.06 0.64
C THR A 29 15.28 -31.14 -0.29
N LEU A 30 13.99 -31.06 -0.60
CA LEU A 30 13.34 -31.94 -1.55
C LEU A 30 13.56 -31.38 -2.97
N GLN A 31 13.94 -32.26 -3.91
CA GLN A 31 14.04 -31.93 -5.34
C GLN A 31 12.87 -32.52 -6.11
N TYR A 32 12.28 -31.71 -6.98
CA TYR A 32 11.19 -32.13 -7.85
C TYR A 32 11.48 -31.72 -9.29
N ILE A 33 11.34 -32.64 -10.22
CA ILE A 33 11.51 -32.39 -11.65
C ILE A 33 10.14 -32.29 -12.29
N PRO A 34 9.74 -31.10 -12.82
CA PRO A 34 8.45 -30.93 -13.49
C PRO A 34 8.27 -31.93 -14.66
N GLN A 35 7.10 -32.53 -14.74
CA GLN A 35 6.77 -33.56 -15.75
C GLN A 35 5.95 -32.98 -16.92
N SER A 36 5.28 -31.84 -16.73
CA SER A 36 4.45 -31.22 -17.76
C SER A 36 5.29 -30.79 -18.97
N ARG A 37 4.82 -31.17 -20.17
CA ARG A 37 5.37 -30.70 -21.45
C ARG A 37 4.71 -29.43 -21.95
N LYS A 38 3.75 -28.89 -21.21
CA LYS A 38 3.03 -27.63 -21.46
C LYS A 38 3.22 -26.71 -20.26
N PRO A 39 3.00 -25.39 -20.43
CA PRO A 39 2.99 -24.47 -19.30
C PRO A 39 2.06 -25.01 -18.21
N ALA A 40 2.55 -25.05 -16.98
CA ALA A 40 1.84 -25.57 -15.83
C ALA A 40 2.13 -24.77 -14.56
N TRP A 41 1.21 -24.84 -13.61
CA TRP A 41 1.43 -24.42 -12.25
C TRP A 41 1.77 -25.63 -11.39
N ILE A 42 2.83 -25.49 -10.63
CA ILE A 42 3.26 -26.51 -9.67
C ILE A 42 2.91 -25.95 -8.30
N SER A 43 1.97 -26.59 -7.62
CA SER A 43 1.58 -26.28 -6.25
C SER A 43 2.29 -27.24 -5.31
N VAL A 44 2.96 -26.71 -4.30
CA VAL A 44 3.66 -27.44 -3.25
C VAL A 44 3.01 -27.09 -1.93
N GLN A 45 2.42 -28.07 -1.27
CA GLN A 45 1.60 -27.85 -0.08
C GLN A 45 2.10 -28.65 1.11
N SER A 46 2.03 -28.06 2.30
CA SER A 46 2.20 -28.76 3.58
C SER A 46 1.22 -28.21 4.62
N ASN A 47 0.76 -29.09 5.52
CA ASN A 47 0.03 -28.72 6.72
C ASN A 47 0.94 -28.75 7.98
N ASP A 48 2.19 -29.16 7.81
CA ASP A 48 3.12 -29.45 8.90
C ASP A 48 4.33 -28.52 8.92
N ALA A 49 4.51 -27.72 7.85
CA ALA A 49 5.65 -26.82 7.71
C ALA A 49 5.33 -25.59 6.88
N ASN A 50 6.04 -24.49 7.16
CA ASN A 50 6.16 -23.35 6.26
C ASN A 50 7.21 -23.67 5.20
N LEU A 51 6.78 -23.84 3.95
CA LEU A 51 7.64 -24.19 2.84
C LEU A 51 8.16 -22.95 2.09
N ALA A 52 9.27 -23.10 1.42
CA ALA A 52 9.73 -22.22 0.36
C ALA A 52 10.17 -23.06 -0.84
N VAL A 53 9.97 -22.53 -2.03
CA VAL A 53 10.24 -23.23 -3.29
C VAL A 53 11.04 -22.34 -4.23
N SER A 54 12.09 -22.88 -4.85
CA SER A 54 12.82 -22.21 -5.92
C SER A 54 12.82 -23.03 -7.20
N LEU A 55 12.56 -22.36 -8.33
CA LEU A 55 12.71 -22.93 -9.67
C LEU A 55 14.12 -22.66 -10.19
N PHE A 56 14.78 -23.73 -10.63
CA PHE A 56 16.07 -23.69 -11.31
C PHE A 56 15.90 -24.07 -12.78
N VAL A 57 16.61 -23.37 -13.66
CA VAL A 57 16.68 -23.66 -15.09
C VAL A 57 18.15 -23.77 -15.47
N ASP A 58 18.55 -24.92 -16.00
CA ASP A 58 19.95 -25.24 -16.32
C ASP A 58 20.90 -24.96 -15.12
N GLY A 59 20.44 -25.27 -13.91
CA GLY A 59 21.18 -25.06 -12.66
C GLY A 59 21.18 -23.63 -12.12
N LYS A 60 20.62 -22.65 -12.85
CA LYS A 60 20.52 -21.25 -12.40
C LYS A 60 19.19 -21.01 -11.71
N LYS A 61 19.23 -20.45 -10.49
CA LYS A 61 18.01 -20.04 -9.75
C LYS A 61 17.29 -18.91 -10.48
N MET A 62 16.01 -19.13 -10.79
CA MET A 62 15.17 -18.16 -11.49
C MET A 62 14.32 -17.31 -10.53
N ASN A 63 13.72 -17.95 -9.53
CA ASN A 63 12.89 -17.28 -8.53
C ASN A 63 12.88 -18.07 -7.23
N GLU A 64 12.39 -17.46 -6.18
CA GLU A 64 11.99 -18.09 -4.92
C GLU A 64 10.57 -17.66 -4.63
N GLN A 65 9.72 -18.63 -4.29
CA GLN A 65 8.35 -18.40 -3.85
C GLN A 65 8.26 -18.80 -2.37
N ASP A 66 7.64 -17.92 -1.61
CA ASP A 66 7.34 -18.05 -0.19
C ASP A 66 6.05 -17.26 0.01
N ASP A 67 4.99 -17.76 -0.64
CA ASP A 67 3.71 -17.07 -0.75
C ASP A 67 2.93 -17.14 0.55
N SER A 68 3.03 -18.27 1.27
CA SER A 68 2.40 -18.48 2.56
C SER A 68 3.44 -18.47 3.67
N ARG A 69 3.23 -17.64 4.68
CA ARG A 69 4.16 -17.47 5.81
C ARG A 69 3.72 -18.19 7.07
N GLY A 70 2.68 -19.01 6.97
CA GLY A 70 2.16 -19.82 8.05
C GLY A 70 2.69 -21.26 8.04
N ILE A 71 2.39 -22.03 9.09
CA ILE A 71 2.78 -23.44 9.19
C ILE A 71 2.01 -24.32 8.19
N LYS A 72 0.82 -23.88 7.76
CA LYS A 72 0.11 -24.47 6.61
C LYS A 72 0.48 -23.67 5.38
N SER A 73 1.25 -24.26 4.49
CA SER A 73 1.87 -23.56 3.38
C SER A 73 1.43 -24.14 2.04
N ILE A 74 1.11 -23.26 1.10
CA ILE A 74 0.88 -23.59 -0.30
C ILE A 74 1.72 -22.65 -1.14
N GLU A 75 2.82 -23.20 -1.71
CA GLU A 75 3.68 -22.45 -2.61
C GLU A 75 3.35 -22.81 -4.05
N ARG A 76 3.34 -21.83 -4.96
CA ARG A 76 2.97 -22.04 -6.35
C ARG A 76 4.01 -21.45 -7.29
N VAL A 77 4.51 -22.28 -8.19
CA VAL A 77 5.52 -21.89 -9.18
C VAL A 77 4.94 -22.07 -10.58
N HIS A 78 5.03 -21.02 -11.40
CA HIS A 78 4.71 -21.13 -12.81
C HIS A 78 5.90 -21.72 -13.57
N TYR A 79 5.65 -22.79 -14.29
CA TYR A 79 6.62 -23.52 -15.06
C TYR A 79 6.28 -23.45 -16.55
N ILE A 80 7.23 -22.97 -17.37
CA ILE A 80 7.10 -22.90 -18.83
C ILE A 80 8.21 -23.74 -19.44
N PRO A 81 7.90 -24.94 -19.97
CA PRO A 81 8.92 -25.81 -20.56
C PRO A 81 9.52 -25.20 -21.83
N GLY A 82 10.83 -25.12 -21.91
CA GLY A 82 11.59 -24.69 -23.07
C GLY A 82 12.37 -25.87 -23.70
N LYS A 83 12.47 -25.89 -25.02
CA LYS A 83 13.20 -26.97 -25.74
C LYS A 83 14.66 -27.03 -25.26
N GLY A 84 15.08 -28.23 -24.82
CA GLY A 84 16.46 -28.48 -24.39
C GLY A 84 16.83 -27.92 -23.00
N LYS A 85 15.89 -27.34 -22.26
CA LYS A 85 16.12 -26.84 -20.92
C LYS A 85 15.88 -27.90 -19.85
N LYS A 86 16.71 -27.88 -18.80
CA LYS A 86 16.54 -28.70 -17.60
C LYS A 86 15.93 -27.87 -16.49
N TYR A 87 14.85 -28.37 -15.89
CA TYR A 87 14.11 -27.70 -14.82
C TYR A 87 14.15 -28.55 -13.55
N GLU A 88 14.29 -27.86 -12.44
CA GLU A 88 14.31 -28.46 -11.11
C GLU A 88 13.64 -27.49 -10.11
N LEU A 89 12.73 -27.99 -9.27
CA LEU A 89 12.28 -27.29 -8.09
C LEU A 89 13.04 -27.79 -6.88
N LYS A 90 13.51 -26.86 -6.06
CA LYS A 90 14.05 -27.13 -4.72
C LYS A 90 13.07 -26.62 -3.70
N ILE A 91 12.68 -27.49 -2.77
CA ILE A 91 11.66 -27.26 -1.76
C ILE A 91 12.31 -27.48 -0.40
N TRP A 92 12.21 -26.52 0.49
CA TRP A 92 12.69 -26.63 1.86
C TRP A 92 11.70 -26.00 2.82
N ALA A 93 11.79 -26.36 4.10
CA ALA A 93 10.96 -25.78 5.13
C ALA A 93 11.72 -24.67 5.90
N LYS A 94 11.08 -23.52 6.05
CA LYS A 94 11.56 -22.43 6.91
C LYS A 94 11.17 -22.62 8.36
N ALA A 95 10.04 -23.29 8.62
CA ALA A 95 9.57 -23.64 9.95
C ALA A 95 8.75 -24.94 9.92
N TYR A 96 8.68 -25.63 11.03
CA TYR A 96 7.91 -26.86 11.23
C TYR A 96 6.95 -26.70 12.40
N THR A 97 5.76 -27.34 12.32
CA THR A 97 4.81 -27.42 13.43
C THR A 97 5.45 -28.14 14.63
N GLU A 98 6.12 -29.26 14.36
CA GLU A 98 6.90 -30.02 15.32
C GLU A 98 8.33 -30.19 14.81
N LYS A 99 9.31 -29.55 15.46
CA LYS A 99 10.72 -29.54 15.02
C LYS A 99 11.37 -30.92 14.92
N SER A 100 10.79 -31.94 15.52
CA SER A 100 11.31 -33.31 15.54
C SER A 100 10.67 -34.25 14.53
N LYS A 101 9.62 -33.81 13.83
CA LYS A 101 8.89 -34.65 12.87
C LYS A 101 9.09 -34.16 11.44
N PRO A 102 9.14 -35.08 10.45
CA PRO A 102 9.10 -34.72 9.03
C PRO A 102 7.76 -34.03 8.70
N ALA A 103 7.81 -33.06 7.77
CA ALA A 103 6.62 -32.46 7.20
C ALA A 103 6.15 -33.30 5.99
N ARG A 104 4.84 -33.52 5.88
CA ARG A 104 4.24 -34.07 4.65
C ARG A 104 4.16 -32.96 3.61
N VAL A 105 4.68 -33.21 2.43
CA VAL A 105 4.69 -32.29 1.30
C VAL A 105 3.95 -32.94 0.15
N SER A 106 2.91 -32.27 -0.33
CA SER A 106 2.14 -32.68 -1.51
C SER A 106 2.47 -31.75 -2.68
N ILE A 107 2.83 -32.32 -3.83
CA ILE A 107 3.19 -31.58 -5.04
C ILE A 107 2.17 -31.93 -6.13
N THR A 108 1.56 -30.91 -6.73
CA THR A 108 0.56 -31.08 -7.79
C THR A 108 0.92 -30.22 -9.00
N GLU A 109 0.92 -30.82 -10.20
CA GLU A 109 1.02 -30.07 -11.46
C GLU A 109 -0.37 -29.88 -12.08
N SER A 110 -0.69 -28.64 -12.47
CA SER A 110 -1.95 -28.29 -13.12
C SER A 110 -1.72 -27.36 -14.30
N GLY A 111 -2.39 -27.59 -15.42
CA GLY A 111 -2.37 -26.69 -16.58
C GLY A 111 -3.05 -25.33 -16.33
N SER A 112 -3.72 -25.17 -15.20
CA SER A 112 -4.33 -23.92 -14.73
C SER A 112 -4.02 -23.74 -13.25
N ILE A 113 -4.01 -22.49 -12.78
CA ILE A 113 -3.99 -22.23 -11.33
C ILE A 113 -5.34 -22.72 -10.79
N PRO A 114 -5.38 -23.74 -9.92
CA PRO A 114 -6.66 -24.30 -9.46
C PRO A 114 -7.58 -23.24 -8.86
N VAL A 115 -7.01 -22.29 -8.13
CA VAL A 115 -7.73 -21.19 -7.44
C VAL A 115 -8.23 -20.12 -8.41
N LEU A 116 -7.64 -19.95 -9.60
CA LEU A 116 -8.02 -18.92 -10.58
C LEU A 116 -9.08 -19.40 -11.57
N ASN A 117 -9.05 -20.67 -11.95
CA ASN A 117 -9.87 -21.21 -13.03
C ASN A 117 -10.90 -22.26 -12.58
N ASN A 118 -10.74 -22.83 -11.40
CA ASN A 118 -11.73 -23.75 -10.84
C ASN A 118 -12.68 -22.95 -9.93
N GLN A 119 -13.95 -23.37 -9.90
CA GLN A 119 -14.88 -22.91 -8.88
C GLN A 119 -14.30 -23.29 -7.51
N VAL A 120 -13.74 -22.31 -6.81
CA VAL A 120 -13.51 -22.48 -5.37
C VAL A 120 -14.86 -22.72 -4.76
N SER A 121 -15.03 -23.79 -3.96
CA SER A 121 -16.36 -24.06 -3.40
C SER A 121 -16.83 -22.85 -2.57
N SER A 122 -18.08 -22.50 -2.70
CA SER A 122 -18.67 -21.39 -1.94
C SER A 122 -18.46 -21.56 -0.43
N ASP A 123 -18.39 -22.78 0.05
CA ASP A 123 -18.16 -23.08 1.47
C ASP A 123 -16.76 -22.64 1.94
N LEU A 124 -15.71 -22.89 1.15
CA LEU A 124 -14.36 -22.44 1.46
C LEU A 124 -14.23 -20.92 1.40
N LEU A 125 -14.94 -20.28 0.46
CA LEU A 125 -14.97 -18.82 0.38
C LEU A 125 -15.77 -18.19 1.54
N LEU A 126 -16.84 -18.83 1.98
CA LEU A 126 -17.58 -18.41 3.17
C LEU A 126 -16.75 -18.59 4.44
N GLU A 127 -15.98 -19.68 4.55
CA GLU A 127 -15.03 -19.85 5.65
C GLU A 127 -14.01 -18.70 5.67
N ASP A 128 -13.40 -18.37 4.55
CA ASP A 128 -12.46 -17.23 4.44
C ASP A 128 -13.13 -15.91 4.80
N LEU A 129 -14.37 -15.67 4.36
CA LEU A 129 -15.13 -14.47 4.72
C LEU A 129 -15.40 -14.40 6.23
N HIS A 130 -15.76 -15.51 6.87
CA HIS A 130 -15.98 -15.56 8.32
C HIS A 130 -14.67 -15.35 9.09
N VAL A 131 -13.56 -15.92 8.61
CA VAL A 131 -12.22 -15.67 9.18
C VAL A 131 -11.84 -14.19 9.03
N PHE A 132 -12.04 -13.60 7.85
CA PHE A 132 -11.80 -12.17 7.62
C PHE A 132 -12.60 -11.32 8.61
N ARG A 133 -13.92 -11.56 8.75
CA ARG A 133 -14.79 -10.88 9.70
C ARG A 133 -14.26 -11.01 11.13
N SER A 134 -13.93 -12.23 11.55
CA SER A 134 -13.40 -12.49 12.89
C SER A 134 -12.09 -11.74 13.17
N ILE A 135 -11.17 -11.70 12.21
CA ILE A 135 -9.95 -10.91 12.32
C ILE A 135 -10.29 -9.43 12.53
N ARG A 136 -11.18 -8.86 11.70
CA ARG A 136 -11.52 -7.43 11.77
C ARG A 136 -12.23 -7.08 13.08
N GLU A 137 -13.20 -7.87 13.51
CA GLU A 137 -13.95 -7.61 14.75
C GLU A 137 -13.06 -7.75 16.00
N ASN A 138 -12.13 -8.70 16.04
CA ASN A 138 -11.29 -8.95 17.22
C ASN A 138 -10.01 -8.10 17.24
N VAL A 139 -9.42 -7.78 16.09
CA VAL A 139 -8.08 -7.21 16.02
C VAL A 139 -8.08 -5.73 15.62
N ASN A 140 -9.07 -5.24 14.86
CA ASN A 140 -9.13 -3.84 14.47
C ASN A 140 -9.74 -2.98 15.59
N SER A 141 -8.92 -2.21 16.31
CA SER A 141 -9.37 -1.34 17.40
C SER A 141 -10.24 -0.17 16.93
N GLY A 142 -10.11 0.23 15.68
CA GLY A 142 -10.87 1.34 15.09
C GLY A 142 -11.97 0.91 14.12
N LEU A 143 -12.38 -0.36 14.09
CA LEU A 143 -13.39 -0.86 13.15
C LEU A 143 -14.69 -0.04 13.13
N TYR A 144 -15.08 0.49 14.29
CA TYR A 144 -16.35 1.22 14.47
C TYR A 144 -16.17 2.74 14.55
N VAL A 145 -15.04 3.28 14.10
CA VAL A 145 -14.78 4.74 14.11
C VAL A 145 -15.70 5.48 13.15
N TYR A 146 -15.80 4.99 11.92
CA TYR A 146 -16.57 5.63 10.85
C TYR A 146 -17.87 4.89 10.50
N ARG A 147 -18.08 3.71 11.06
CA ARG A 147 -19.25 2.87 10.80
C ARG A 147 -19.81 2.32 12.10
N THR A 148 -21.11 2.33 12.22
CA THR A 148 -21.79 1.67 13.34
C THR A 148 -21.71 0.14 13.20
N LYS A 149 -21.88 -0.58 14.32
CA LYS A 149 -21.95 -2.05 14.27
C LYS A 149 -23.02 -2.54 13.31
N LYS A 150 -24.21 -1.90 13.26
CA LYS A 150 -25.30 -2.24 12.35
C LYS A 150 -24.87 -2.09 10.88
N GLN A 151 -24.10 -1.07 10.53
CA GLN A 151 -23.60 -0.88 9.17
C GLN A 151 -22.55 -1.94 8.80
N ILE A 152 -21.65 -2.28 9.75
CA ILE A 152 -20.68 -3.37 9.56
C ILE A 152 -21.42 -4.71 9.39
N ASP A 153 -22.39 -5.05 10.24
CA ASP A 153 -23.18 -6.29 10.09
C ASP A 153 -23.90 -6.33 8.73
N SER A 154 -24.45 -5.21 8.29
CA SER A 154 -25.16 -5.11 7.00
C SER A 154 -24.26 -5.37 5.80
N ILE A 155 -23.02 -4.83 5.80
CA ILE A 155 -22.10 -5.05 4.68
C ILE A 155 -21.60 -6.50 4.64
N TYR A 156 -21.44 -7.17 5.80
CA TYR A 156 -21.12 -8.60 5.83
C TYR A 156 -22.26 -9.48 5.35
N THR A 157 -23.53 -9.14 5.66
CA THR A 157 -24.70 -9.83 5.09
C THR A 157 -24.74 -9.71 3.56
N TRP A 158 -24.44 -8.52 3.04
CA TRP A 158 -24.26 -8.34 1.59
C TRP A 158 -23.14 -9.24 1.04
N ALA A 159 -21.97 -9.28 1.70
CA ALA A 159 -20.82 -10.07 1.26
C ALA A 159 -21.13 -11.58 1.22
N GLU A 160 -21.85 -12.12 2.20
CA GLU A 160 -22.30 -13.52 2.22
C GLU A 160 -23.21 -13.85 1.02
N GLY A 161 -24.05 -12.88 0.61
CA GLY A 161 -24.84 -12.99 -0.61
C GLY A 161 -24.00 -13.03 -1.88
N GLU A 162 -22.97 -12.15 -1.98
CA GLU A 162 -22.08 -12.07 -3.14
C GLU A 162 -21.20 -13.31 -3.28
N VAL A 163 -20.71 -13.86 -2.18
CA VAL A 163 -19.85 -15.06 -2.19
C VAL A 163 -20.54 -16.24 -2.88
N LYS A 164 -21.88 -16.37 -2.77
CA LYS A 164 -22.66 -17.41 -3.46
C LYS A 164 -22.59 -17.30 -5.00
N ASN A 165 -22.34 -16.10 -5.50
CA ASN A 165 -22.23 -15.80 -6.94
C ASN A 165 -20.78 -15.76 -7.44
N THR A 166 -19.81 -15.88 -6.53
CA THR A 166 -18.38 -15.81 -6.81
C THR A 166 -17.91 -17.05 -7.53
N LYS A 167 -17.18 -16.87 -8.63
CA LYS A 167 -16.73 -17.97 -9.50
C LYS A 167 -15.25 -18.26 -9.41
N ASN A 168 -14.46 -17.32 -8.91
CA ASN A 168 -13.00 -17.41 -8.89
C ASN A 168 -12.39 -16.50 -7.81
N LEU A 169 -11.08 -16.62 -7.62
CA LEU A 169 -10.34 -15.83 -6.65
C LEU A 169 -10.48 -14.31 -6.85
N PHE A 170 -10.52 -13.83 -8.09
CA PHE A 170 -10.60 -12.39 -8.35
C PHE A 170 -11.96 -11.82 -7.98
N ASP A 171 -13.05 -12.56 -8.23
CA ASP A 171 -14.39 -12.13 -7.82
C ASP A 171 -14.49 -12.09 -6.29
N PHE A 172 -13.92 -13.07 -5.59
CA PHE A 172 -13.86 -13.07 -4.13
C PHE A 172 -12.99 -11.91 -3.61
N TYR A 173 -11.84 -11.66 -4.23
CA TYR A 173 -11.00 -10.51 -3.87
C TYR A 173 -11.75 -9.17 -3.95
N LYS A 174 -12.63 -8.99 -4.95
CA LYS A 174 -13.47 -7.79 -5.07
C LYS A 174 -14.40 -7.63 -3.86
N VAL A 175 -14.97 -8.73 -3.37
CA VAL A 175 -15.80 -8.72 -2.16
C VAL A 175 -14.98 -8.29 -0.94
N ILE A 176 -13.81 -8.90 -0.73
CA ILE A 176 -12.93 -8.57 0.40
C ILE A 176 -12.41 -7.13 0.29
N ALA A 177 -12.03 -6.67 -0.90
CA ALA A 177 -11.59 -5.28 -1.11
C ALA A 177 -12.69 -4.27 -0.75
N LYS A 178 -13.95 -4.54 -1.14
CA LYS A 178 -15.08 -3.68 -0.80
C LYS A 178 -15.38 -3.65 0.70
N LEU A 179 -15.25 -4.78 1.40
CA LEU A 179 -15.34 -4.82 2.86
C LEU A 179 -14.23 -3.99 3.51
N THR A 180 -12.99 -4.14 3.02
CA THR A 180 -11.81 -3.41 3.50
C THR A 180 -11.97 -1.90 3.30
N ASP A 181 -12.48 -1.46 2.15
CA ASP A 181 -12.78 -0.04 1.87
C ASP A 181 -13.90 0.50 2.78
N PHE A 182 -14.93 -0.29 3.01
CA PHE A 182 -16.10 0.14 3.80
C PHE A 182 -15.74 0.53 5.24
N GLU A 183 -14.67 -0.04 5.81
CA GLU A 183 -14.20 0.30 7.15
C GLU A 183 -13.66 1.74 7.26
N GLY A 184 -13.15 2.31 6.16
CA GLY A 184 -12.67 3.69 6.10
C GLY A 184 -11.35 3.93 6.82
N SER A 185 -10.28 3.17 6.49
CA SER A 185 -8.93 3.45 6.98
C SER A 185 -7.90 3.41 5.85
N CYS A 186 -7.10 4.46 5.74
CA CYS A 186 -6.01 4.53 4.74
C CYS A 186 -4.87 3.55 5.04
N HIS A 187 -4.82 2.98 6.24
CA HIS A 187 -3.87 1.94 6.62
C HIS A 187 -4.38 0.52 6.33
N ASN A 188 -5.61 0.40 5.82
CA ASN A 188 -6.12 -0.89 5.37
C ASN A 188 -5.55 -1.24 4.01
N PHE A 189 -5.29 -2.53 3.79
CA PHE A 189 -4.97 -3.05 2.46
C PHE A 189 -5.39 -4.52 2.33
N THR A 190 -5.55 -4.94 1.10
CA THR A 190 -5.85 -6.32 0.73
C THR A 190 -4.97 -6.68 -0.46
N ASN A 191 -4.21 -7.75 -0.35
CA ASN A 191 -3.33 -8.23 -1.40
C ASN A 191 -3.78 -9.59 -1.91
N LEU A 192 -3.75 -9.74 -3.22
CA LEU A 192 -3.79 -11.06 -3.84
C LEU A 192 -2.53 -11.85 -3.45
N PRO A 193 -2.63 -13.18 -3.35
CA PRO A 193 -1.42 -14.02 -3.27
C PRO A 193 -0.53 -13.79 -4.49
N ASN A 194 0.80 -13.91 -4.31
CA ASN A 194 1.79 -13.55 -5.33
C ASN A 194 1.55 -14.25 -6.68
N HIS A 195 1.14 -15.52 -6.67
CA HIS A 195 0.85 -16.26 -7.90
C HIS A 195 -0.32 -15.66 -8.69
N ALA A 196 -1.35 -15.13 -8.04
CA ALA A 196 -2.47 -14.48 -8.69
C ALA A 196 -2.08 -13.10 -9.25
N SER A 197 -1.30 -12.32 -8.48
CA SER A 197 -0.72 -11.06 -8.96
C SER A 197 0.20 -11.31 -10.16
N TYR A 198 1.06 -12.32 -10.10
CA TYR A 198 1.93 -12.70 -11.21
C TYR A 198 1.14 -13.07 -12.47
N TYR A 199 0.04 -13.84 -12.34
CA TYR A 199 -0.83 -14.19 -13.46
C TYR A 199 -1.35 -12.94 -14.21
N LEU A 200 -1.69 -11.87 -13.50
CA LEU A 200 -2.13 -10.62 -14.12
C LEU A 200 -1.01 -9.94 -14.92
N THR A 201 0.25 -10.14 -14.54
CA THR A 201 1.41 -9.58 -15.26
C THR A 201 1.83 -10.39 -16.50
N GLN A 202 1.26 -11.59 -16.72
CA GLN A 202 1.57 -12.45 -17.86
C GLN A 202 0.62 -12.26 -19.05
N LYS A 203 -0.21 -11.23 -19.05
CA LYS A 203 -1.11 -10.94 -20.17
C LYS A 203 -0.33 -10.30 -21.32
N PRO A 204 -0.66 -10.62 -22.58
CA PRO A 204 0.04 -10.05 -23.73
C PRO A 204 -0.54 -8.71 -24.22
N GLU A 205 -1.70 -8.29 -23.71
CA GLU A 205 -2.58 -7.32 -24.35
C GLU A 205 -3.03 -6.22 -23.38
N TYR A 206 -2.09 -5.37 -22.93
CA TYR A 206 -2.39 -4.25 -22.03
C TYR A 206 -2.86 -3.02 -22.81
N LEU A 207 -3.58 -2.10 -22.11
CA LEU A 207 -4.04 -0.82 -22.65
C LEU A 207 -2.85 -0.01 -23.22
N PRO A 208 -2.90 0.42 -24.50
CA PRO A 208 -1.78 1.05 -25.18
C PRO A 208 -1.62 2.56 -24.89
N ILE A 209 -2.16 3.03 -23.77
CA ILE A 209 -2.02 4.40 -23.26
C ILE A 209 -1.90 4.40 -21.75
N THR A 210 -1.35 5.45 -21.17
CA THR A 210 -1.44 5.71 -19.73
C THR A 210 -2.47 6.81 -19.47
N LEU A 211 -3.08 6.76 -18.31
CA LEU A 211 -4.17 7.65 -17.92
C LEU A 211 -3.77 8.44 -16.66
N LYS A 212 -4.29 9.65 -16.55
CA LYS A 212 -4.25 10.45 -15.33
C LYS A 212 -5.62 11.03 -15.04
N ASN A 213 -6.09 10.87 -13.81
CA ASN A 213 -7.30 11.55 -13.37
C ASN A 213 -6.95 12.98 -12.90
N ILE A 214 -7.49 13.97 -13.59
CA ILE A 214 -7.41 15.38 -13.22
C ILE A 214 -8.83 15.86 -12.93
N ASP A 215 -9.15 16.03 -11.66
CA ASP A 215 -10.43 16.56 -11.19
C ASP A 215 -11.65 15.86 -11.80
N GLY A 216 -11.61 14.52 -11.83
CA GLY A 216 -12.67 13.66 -12.37
C GLY A 216 -12.60 13.44 -13.88
N ARG A 217 -11.67 14.03 -14.61
CA ARG A 217 -11.45 13.80 -16.04
C ARG A 217 -10.27 12.86 -16.26
N LEU A 218 -10.45 11.82 -17.06
CA LEU A 218 -9.35 10.94 -17.45
C LEU A 218 -8.63 11.52 -18.67
N LEU A 219 -7.41 11.96 -18.47
CA LEU A 219 -6.56 12.48 -19.54
C LEU A 219 -5.55 11.42 -20.00
N GLN A 220 -5.34 11.34 -21.30
CA GLN A 220 -4.24 10.58 -21.90
C GLN A 220 -2.90 11.17 -21.41
N ASN A 221 -1.99 10.33 -20.88
CA ASN A 221 -0.77 10.76 -20.20
C ASN A 221 0.51 10.08 -20.72
N SER A 222 0.54 9.72 -22.01
CA SER A 222 1.71 9.15 -22.65
C SER A 222 2.14 10.01 -23.85
N LYS A 223 3.44 9.99 -24.18
CA LYS A 223 3.95 10.46 -25.46
C LYS A 223 3.99 9.30 -26.47
N ASP A 224 4.18 9.61 -27.73
CA ASP A 224 4.43 8.65 -28.81
C ASP A 224 3.30 7.62 -29.02
N VAL A 225 2.06 8.03 -28.78
CA VAL A 225 0.84 7.26 -29.07
C VAL A 225 -0.07 8.04 -30.01
N ALA A 226 -0.99 7.36 -30.70
CA ALA A 226 -1.87 7.96 -31.70
C ALA A 226 -2.90 8.96 -31.12
N ILE A 227 -3.18 8.89 -29.82
CA ILE A 227 -4.07 9.82 -29.10
C ILE A 227 -3.23 10.98 -28.58
N PRO A 228 -3.59 12.26 -28.83
CA PRO A 228 -2.83 13.40 -28.34
C PRO A 228 -2.68 13.41 -26.82
N LEU A 229 -1.50 13.79 -26.33
CA LEU A 229 -1.25 14.00 -24.89
C LEU A 229 -2.25 15.03 -24.36
N GLY A 230 -2.89 14.75 -23.23
CA GLY A 230 -3.91 15.60 -22.61
C GLY A 230 -5.30 15.48 -23.24
N ALA A 231 -5.49 14.64 -24.26
CA ALA A 231 -6.83 14.33 -24.75
C ALA A 231 -7.68 13.70 -23.63
N GLU A 232 -8.92 14.14 -23.49
CA GLU A 232 -9.85 13.61 -22.49
C GLU A 232 -10.46 12.30 -22.98
N ILE A 233 -10.27 11.23 -22.23
CA ILE A 233 -10.81 9.90 -22.52
C ILE A 233 -12.25 9.85 -22.05
N MET A 234 -13.17 9.64 -22.98
CA MET A 234 -14.60 9.57 -22.72
C MET A 234 -15.06 8.15 -22.37
N SER A 235 -14.50 7.15 -23.08
CA SER A 235 -14.77 5.73 -22.82
C SER A 235 -13.69 4.82 -23.38
N ILE A 236 -13.54 3.64 -22.80
CA ILE A 236 -12.69 2.55 -23.31
C ILE A 236 -13.56 1.28 -23.40
N ASN A 237 -13.59 0.66 -24.58
CA ASN A 237 -14.41 -0.52 -24.87
C ASN A 237 -15.90 -0.35 -24.44
N GLY A 238 -16.44 0.84 -24.66
CA GLY A 238 -17.82 1.19 -24.31
C GLY A 238 -18.05 1.53 -22.84
N ILE A 239 -17.05 1.38 -21.97
CA ILE A 239 -17.15 1.74 -20.54
C ILE A 239 -16.84 3.23 -20.38
N PRO A 240 -17.77 4.07 -19.89
CA PRO A 240 -17.52 5.49 -19.66
C PRO A 240 -16.41 5.75 -18.64
N ALA A 241 -15.64 6.83 -18.81
CA ALA A 241 -14.55 7.22 -17.91
C ALA A 241 -15.00 7.34 -16.44
N GLN A 242 -16.16 7.96 -16.20
CA GLN A 242 -16.73 8.12 -14.86
C GLN A 242 -17.05 6.77 -14.20
N GLU A 243 -17.54 5.82 -14.98
CA GLU A 243 -17.82 4.45 -14.48
C GLU A 243 -16.51 3.71 -14.17
N MET A 244 -15.45 3.90 -14.97
CA MET A 244 -14.13 3.35 -14.67
C MET A 244 -13.57 3.93 -13.36
N ILE A 245 -13.65 5.25 -13.14
CA ILE A 245 -13.24 5.91 -11.91
C ILE A 245 -14.00 5.32 -10.71
N ARG A 246 -15.34 5.27 -10.81
CA ARG A 246 -16.19 4.74 -9.74
C ARG A 246 -15.88 3.29 -9.40
N ARG A 247 -15.67 2.42 -10.39
CA ARG A 247 -15.37 1.00 -10.15
C ARG A 247 -14.00 0.80 -9.55
N LEU A 248 -12.98 1.52 -10.01
CA LEU A 248 -11.62 1.41 -9.48
C LEU A 248 -11.48 2.00 -8.09
N SER A 249 -12.23 3.05 -7.74
CA SER A 249 -12.14 3.67 -6.42
C SER A 249 -12.43 2.69 -5.27
N GLY A 250 -13.22 1.63 -5.50
CA GLY A 250 -13.51 0.59 -4.51
C GLY A 250 -12.33 -0.33 -4.14
N TYR A 251 -11.20 -0.20 -4.81
CA TYR A 251 -9.98 -0.97 -4.51
C TYR A 251 -8.93 -0.19 -3.72
N TYR A 252 -9.21 1.08 -3.42
CA TYR A 252 -8.30 1.98 -2.73
C TYR A 252 -8.96 2.53 -1.48
N PHE A 253 -8.17 2.72 -0.44
CA PHE A 253 -8.65 2.96 0.91
C PHE A 253 -8.24 4.35 1.39
N SER A 254 -9.11 4.98 2.19
CA SER A 254 -8.88 6.30 2.78
C SER A 254 -9.43 6.31 4.20
N ASP A 255 -8.97 7.26 5.02
CA ASP A 255 -9.60 7.47 6.31
C ASP A 255 -11.00 8.07 6.11
N GLY A 256 -11.97 7.47 6.79
CA GLY A 256 -13.36 7.89 6.78
C GLY A 256 -14.00 7.88 5.39
N PHE A 257 -14.30 9.08 4.87
CA PHE A 257 -15.07 9.29 3.65
C PHE A 257 -14.31 10.09 2.58
N SER A 258 -12.97 10.21 2.71
CA SER A 258 -12.17 10.92 1.70
C SER A 258 -12.16 10.16 0.37
N MET A 259 -12.44 10.86 -0.73
CA MET A 259 -12.55 10.28 -2.07
C MET A 259 -11.38 10.59 -3.01
N PRO A 260 -10.71 11.77 -2.94
CA PRO A 260 -9.78 12.17 -4.00
C PRO A 260 -8.67 11.15 -4.30
N TYR A 261 -8.07 10.55 -3.27
CA TYR A 261 -7.07 9.49 -3.46
C TYR A 261 -7.65 8.25 -4.16
N LYS A 262 -8.83 7.81 -3.76
CA LYS A 262 -9.48 6.61 -4.29
C LYS A 262 -9.80 6.76 -5.78
N GLU A 263 -10.17 7.96 -6.21
CA GLU A 263 -10.50 8.28 -7.59
C GLU A 263 -9.27 8.39 -8.50
N THR A 264 -8.10 8.76 -7.94
CA THR A 264 -6.86 8.95 -8.71
C THR A 264 -5.95 7.73 -8.71
N ALA A 265 -5.85 7.02 -7.59
CA ALA A 265 -4.86 5.95 -7.38
C ALA A 265 -4.97 4.79 -8.39
N GLY A 266 -6.18 4.46 -8.86
CA GLY A 266 -6.43 3.41 -9.85
C GLY A 266 -5.78 3.66 -11.21
N PHE A 267 -5.53 4.91 -11.55
CA PHE A 267 -4.93 5.32 -12.83
C PHE A 267 -3.45 5.66 -12.74
N GLU A 268 -2.95 5.96 -11.54
CA GLU A 268 -1.56 6.35 -11.34
C GLU A 268 -0.69 5.22 -10.82
N LYS A 269 -1.16 4.50 -9.80
CA LYS A 269 -0.36 3.50 -9.06
C LYS A 269 -0.79 2.05 -9.30
N GLY A 270 -2.04 1.82 -9.67
CA GLY A 270 -2.67 0.50 -9.68
C GLY A 270 -3.04 -0.05 -11.05
N MET A 271 -2.64 0.60 -12.15
CA MET A 271 -3.06 0.20 -13.50
C MET A 271 -2.71 -1.24 -13.89
N LEU A 272 -1.74 -1.88 -13.22
CA LEU A 272 -1.30 -3.21 -13.67
C LEU A 272 -2.18 -4.34 -13.14
N ASP A 273 -2.59 -4.31 -11.89
CA ASP A 273 -3.35 -5.41 -11.29
C ASP A 273 -4.87 -5.14 -11.25
N LYS A 274 -5.28 -4.07 -10.55
CA LYS A 274 -6.69 -3.79 -10.28
C LYS A 274 -7.46 -3.37 -11.52
N PHE A 275 -6.83 -2.59 -12.42
CA PHE A 275 -7.45 -2.21 -13.68
C PHE A 275 -7.74 -3.45 -14.54
N TYR A 276 -6.75 -4.33 -14.72
CA TYR A 276 -6.94 -5.53 -15.56
C TYR A 276 -7.74 -6.63 -14.87
N MET A 277 -7.76 -6.69 -13.55
CA MET A 277 -8.66 -7.53 -12.81
C MET A 277 -10.12 -7.09 -12.99
N GLU A 278 -10.38 -5.78 -13.07
CA GLU A 278 -11.72 -5.21 -13.19
C GLU A 278 -12.24 -5.18 -14.62
N PHE A 279 -11.40 -4.83 -15.59
CA PHE A 279 -11.81 -4.61 -16.97
C PHE A 279 -11.26 -5.64 -17.95
N GLY A 280 -10.36 -6.53 -17.52
CA GLY A 280 -9.69 -7.51 -18.37
C GLY A 280 -8.64 -6.91 -19.29
N THR A 281 -8.05 -7.77 -20.12
CA THR A 281 -7.14 -7.40 -21.21
C THR A 281 -7.80 -7.69 -22.55
N HIS A 282 -7.52 -6.92 -23.60
CA HIS A 282 -8.19 -7.00 -24.89
C HIS A 282 -7.16 -6.91 -26.03
N LYS A 283 -7.34 -7.73 -27.08
CA LYS A 283 -6.51 -7.66 -28.29
C LYS A 283 -6.54 -6.28 -28.93
N ASN A 284 -7.73 -5.64 -28.90
CA ASN A 284 -7.94 -4.29 -29.38
C ASN A 284 -8.70 -3.48 -28.34
N TYR A 285 -8.38 -2.22 -28.23
CA TYR A 285 -9.06 -1.25 -27.40
C TYR A 285 -9.73 -0.19 -28.26
N THR A 286 -11.05 -0.11 -28.19
CA THR A 286 -11.84 0.97 -28.80
C THR A 286 -11.89 2.12 -27.81
N ILE A 287 -11.27 3.25 -28.16
CA ILE A 287 -11.11 4.41 -27.28
C ILE A 287 -11.84 5.59 -27.90
N ASN A 288 -12.84 6.15 -27.18
CA ASN A 288 -13.46 7.42 -27.50
C ASN A 288 -12.78 8.51 -26.67
N TYR A 289 -12.36 9.57 -27.32
CA TYR A 289 -11.68 10.69 -26.67
C TYR A 289 -12.10 12.03 -27.26
N GLN A 290 -12.00 13.09 -26.47
CA GLN A 290 -12.24 14.47 -26.90
C GLN A 290 -10.92 15.21 -27.02
N TRP A 291 -10.72 15.85 -28.17
CA TRP A 291 -9.58 16.72 -28.44
C TRP A 291 -10.01 17.92 -29.29
N ASN A 292 -9.61 19.15 -28.91
CA ASN A 292 -10.01 20.39 -29.59
C ASN A 292 -11.52 20.48 -29.82
N ASN A 293 -12.32 20.19 -28.80
CA ASN A 293 -13.80 20.17 -28.81
C ASN A 293 -14.43 19.19 -29.81
N LYS A 294 -13.66 18.22 -30.32
CA LYS A 294 -14.17 17.16 -31.20
C LYS A 294 -14.04 15.82 -30.55
N VAL A 295 -15.14 15.05 -30.54
CA VAL A 295 -15.12 13.65 -30.12
C VAL A 295 -14.62 12.80 -31.27
N GLN A 296 -13.67 11.93 -30.98
CA GLN A 296 -13.05 11.02 -31.94
C GLN A 296 -13.02 9.60 -31.37
N GLN A 297 -12.96 8.63 -32.27
CA GLN A 297 -12.80 7.23 -31.92
C GLN A 297 -11.59 6.65 -32.63
N ILE A 298 -10.84 5.81 -31.90
CA ILE A 298 -9.72 5.04 -32.44
C ILE A 298 -9.74 3.63 -31.90
N VAL A 299 -9.25 2.68 -32.70
CA VAL A 299 -9.02 1.30 -32.26
C VAL A 299 -7.53 1.06 -32.25
N LEU A 300 -6.98 0.72 -31.09
CA LEU A 300 -5.56 0.46 -30.90
C LEU A 300 -5.33 -1.00 -30.46
N PRO A 301 -4.30 -1.68 -30.98
CA PRO A 301 -3.95 -3.02 -30.51
C PRO A 301 -3.43 -2.96 -29.07
N GLY A 302 -3.69 -4.02 -28.30
CA GLY A 302 -3.08 -4.22 -26.99
C GLY A 302 -1.56 -4.38 -27.10
N ILE A 303 -0.85 -3.97 -26.07
CA ILE A 303 0.62 -3.97 -26.00
C ILE A 303 1.16 -4.88 -24.92
N SER A 304 2.44 -5.27 -25.02
CA SER A 304 3.12 -6.03 -23.99
C SER A 304 3.33 -5.20 -22.71
N LEU A 305 3.53 -5.88 -21.56
CA LEU A 305 3.85 -5.23 -20.29
C LEU A 305 5.12 -4.36 -20.39
N GLU A 306 6.13 -4.82 -21.14
CA GLU A 306 7.37 -4.05 -21.36
C GLU A 306 7.08 -2.71 -22.04
N ASN A 307 6.24 -2.74 -23.10
CA ASN A 307 5.87 -1.53 -23.83
C ASN A 307 5.00 -0.60 -22.96
N LEU A 308 4.09 -1.15 -22.13
CA LEU A 308 3.32 -0.34 -21.18
C LEU A 308 4.24 0.38 -20.19
N LYS A 309 5.26 -0.30 -19.64
CA LYS A 309 6.25 0.34 -18.75
C LYS A 309 7.01 1.47 -19.45
N LYS A 310 7.42 1.26 -20.70
CA LYS A 310 8.04 2.33 -21.52
C LYS A 310 7.12 3.53 -21.70
N LEU A 311 5.82 3.30 -21.94
CA LEU A 311 4.84 4.39 -22.05
C LEU A 311 4.68 5.15 -20.73
N GLN A 312 4.67 4.48 -19.59
CA GLN A 312 4.61 5.11 -18.27
C GLN A 312 5.80 6.06 -18.04
N GLU A 313 6.97 5.73 -18.59
CA GLU A 313 8.17 6.56 -18.48
C GLU A 313 8.20 7.68 -19.52
N SER A 314 7.47 7.57 -20.64
CA SER A 314 7.57 8.49 -21.78
C SER A 314 7.09 9.92 -21.49
N ARG A 315 6.17 10.10 -20.53
CA ARG A 315 5.65 11.41 -20.14
C ARG A 315 6.70 12.28 -19.47
N PHE A 316 7.53 11.65 -18.66
CA PHE A 316 8.57 12.29 -17.87
C PHE A 316 9.92 11.98 -18.50
N SER A 317 10.32 12.76 -19.52
CA SER A 317 11.64 12.60 -20.12
C SER A 317 12.77 12.83 -19.10
N ILE A 318 13.94 12.29 -19.40
CA ILE A 318 15.16 12.16 -18.58
C ILE A 318 15.56 13.43 -17.77
N SER A 319 15.06 14.61 -18.11
CA SER A 319 15.28 15.84 -17.34
C SER A 319 14.62 15.82 -15.94
N SER A 320 13.59 15.00 -15.72
CA SER A 320 12.96 14.81 -14.41
C SER A 320 13.68 13.76 -13.53
N LYS A 321 14.65 13.02 -14.08
CA LYS A 321 15.54 12.12 -13.31
C LYS A 321 16.51 12.83 -12.36
N LYS A 322 16.54 14.16 -12.37
CA LYS A 322 17.07 14.99 -11.27
C LYS A 322 16.02 15.34 -10.21
N THR A 323 15.01 14.53 -9.99
CA THR A 323 14.39 14.50 -8.66
C THR A 323 15.47 13.96 -7.73
N SER A 324 16.02 14.87 -6.93
CA SER A 324 17.02 14.53 -5.93
C SER A 324 16.56 13.28 -5.17
N SER A 325 17.45 12.33 -4.96
CA SER A 325 17.25 11.21 -4.03
C SER A 325 16.98 11.71 -2.60
N GLU A 326 16.99 13.04 -2.41
CA GLU A 326 16.79 13.71 -1.14
C GLU A 326 15.32 13.68 -0.75
N LYS A 327 15.08 13.15 0.43
CA LYS A 327 13.73 13.05 1.01
C LYS A 327 13.17 14.40 1.45
N TYR A 328 14.04 15.39 1.61
CA TYR A 328 13.69 16.76 1.98
C TYR A 328 14.62 17.76 1.31
N SER A 329 14.12 18.96 1.02
CA SER A 329 14.88 20.08 0.45
C SER A 329 14.32 21.44 0.89
N LEU A 330 15.16 22.46 0.82
CA LEU A 330 14.80 23.86 1.03
C LEU A 330 15.16 24.65 -0.23
N ASP A 331 14.14 25.19 -0.91
CA ASP A 331 14.30 25.89 -2.18
C ASP A 331 13.80 27.34 -2.06
N LYS A 332 14.56 28.31 -2.55
CA LYS A 332 14.08 29.69 -2.70
C LYS A 332 13.14 29.77 -3.92
N VAL A 333 11.89 30.14 -3.69
CA VAL A 333 10.84 30.14 -4.74
C VAL A 333 10.25 31.53 -5.00
N GLY A 334 10.74 32.54 -4.31
CA GLY A 334 10.37 33.94 -4.47
C GLY A 334 11.36 34.83 -3.72
N GLU A 335 11.24 36.15 -3.86
CA GLU A 335 12.14 37.10 -3.20
C GLU A 335 12.15 36.93 -1.68
N ASN A 336 10.96 36.84 -1.06
CA ASN A 336 10.75 36.70 0.39
C ASN A 336 10.15 35.34 0.75
N MET A 337 10.42 34.28 -0.04
CA MET A 337 9.74 33.01 0.10
C MET A 337 10.67 31.83 -0.12
N TYR A 338 10.63 30.88 0.81
CA TYR A 338 11.22 29.55 0.68
C TYR A 338 10.17 28.44 0.72
N ARG A 339 10.50 27.31 0.14
CA ARG A 339 9.72 26.08 0.19
C ARG A 339 10.54 24.97 0.83
N LEU A 340 10.07 24.47 1.99
CA LEU A 340 10.50 23.23 2.59
C LEU A 340 9.69 22.08 2.01
N SER A 341 10.28 21.27 1.17
CA SER A 341 9.66 20.08 0.60
C SER A 341 10.05 18.84 1.42
N ILE A 342 9.08 18.01 1.81
CA ILE A 342 9.31 16.74 2.53
C ILE A 342 8.55 15.64 1.83
N LYS A 343 9.26 14.72 1.17
CA LYS A 343 8.66 13.68 0.32
C LYS A 343 8.17 12.46 1.09
N ALA A 344 8.80 12.15 2.20
CA ALA A 344 8.41 11.06 3.11
C ALA A 344 9.14 11.24 4.45
N PHE A 345 8.65 10.57 5.49
CA PHE A 345 9.29 10.51 6.82
C PHE A 345 9.92 9.13 7.07
N ASP A 346 10.57 8.54 6.06
CA ASP A 346 11.14 7.18 6.09
C ASP A 346 12.67 7.15 6.07
N PHE A 347 13.34 8.28 6.35
CA PHE A 347 14.80 8.41 6.25
C PHE A 347 15.52 8.28 7.60
N ALA A 348 14.82 8.11 8.70
CA ALA A 348 15.35 7.76 10.01
C ALA A 348 14.35 6.90 10.78
N THR A 349 14.86 6.05 11.66
CA THR A 349 14.07 5.10 12.45
C THR A 349 13.71 5.61 13.86
N GLY A 350 14.07 6.85 14.18
CA GLY A 350 13.80 7.51 15.45
C GLY A 350 14.98 8.38 15.90
N GLU A 351 14.88 8.97 17.09
CA GLU A 351 15.84 9.97 17.60
C GLU A 351 17.29 9.49 17.71
N LYS A 352 17.50 8.19 17.90
CA LYS A 352 18.86 7.59 18.01
C LYS A 352 19.53 7.38 16.64
N ASP A 353 18.80 7.52 15.55
CA ASP A 353 19.34 7.36 14.21
C ASP A 353 20.20 8.59 13.84
N PRO A 354 21.42 8.42 13.33
CA PRO A 354 22.24 9.55 12.85
C PRO A 354 21.56 10.44 11.83
N ALA A 355 20.68 9.88 10.99
CA ALA A 355 19.90 10.64 10.03
C ALA A 355 18.89 11.59 10.69
N TYR A 356 18.37 11.27 11.87
CA TYR A 356 17.51 12.16 12.64
C TYR A 356 18.28 13.42 13.10
N LYS A 357 19.52 13.24 13.59
CA LYS A 357 20.39 14.37 13.96
C LYS A 357 20.70 15.23 12.73
N LYS A 358 21.10 14.61 11.61
CA LYS A 358 21.37 15.32 10.34
C LYS A 358 20.16 16.15 9.88
N PHE A 359 18.96 15.61 10.04
CA PHE A 359 17.74 16.34 9.73
C PHE A 359 17.51 17.52 10.67
N GLY A 360 17.82 17.35 11.97
CA GLY A 360 17.79 18.47 12.93
C GLY A 360 18.75 19.60 12.55
N ASP A 361 19.99 19.26 12.20
CA ASP A 361 21.00 20.23 11.74
C ASP A 361 20.54 20.96 10.46
N PHE A 362 19.86 20.24 9.55
CA PHE A 362 19.22 20.85 8.36
C PHE A 362 18.13 21.86 8.72
N LEU A 363 17.24 21.54 9.66
CA LEU A 363 16.17 22.45 10.10
C LEU A 363 16.74 23.68 10.83
N ASP A 364 17.80 23.50 11.63
CA ASP A 364 18.51 24.63 12.27
C ASP A 364 19.15 25.56 11.22
N ASN A 365 19.80 25.02 10.20
CA ASN A 365 20.36 25.78 9.08
C ASN A 365 19.24 26.48 8.27
N MET A 366 18.10 25.80 8.05
CA MET A 366 16.93 26.42 7.45
C MET A 366 16.54 27.68 8.23
N MET A 367 16.36 27.59 9.54
CA MET A 367 15.96 28.74 10.36
C MET A 367 16.98 29.87 10.31
N GLN A 368 18.29 29.57 10.31
CA GLN A 368 19.34 30.56 10.15
C GLN A 368 19.23 31.28 8.79
N THR A 369 18.98 30.55 7.72
CA THR A 369 18.77 31.09 6.37
C THR A 369 17.57 32.02 6.33
N LEU A 370 16.41 31.55 6.85
CA LEU A 370 15.18 32.34 6.88
C LEU A 370 15.33 33.64 7.69
N GLU A 371 16.07 33.60 8.80
CA GLU A 371 16.34 34.76 9.65
C GLU A 371 17.31 35.74 8.96
N SER A 372 18.43 35.26 8.42
CA SER A 372 19.47 36.09 7.79
C SER A 372 18.98 36.79 6.53
N GLU A 373 18.13 36.12 5.74
CA GLU A 373 17.52 36.68 4.53
C GLU A 373 16.21 37.41 4.79
N LYS A 374 15.77 37.53 6.06
CA LYS A 374 14.53 38.19 6.50
C LYS A 374 13.29 37.64 5.77
N ILE A 375 13.21 36.34 5.61
CA ILE A 375 12.14 35.66 4.91
C ILE A 375 10.83 35.75 5.71
N THR A 376 9.78 36.19 5.07
CA THR A 376 8.45 36.39 5.68
C THR A 376 7.43 35.32 5.28
N ASN A 377 7.76 34.47 4.29
CA ASN A 377 6.85 33.44 3.77
C ASN A 377 7.56 32.09 3.69
N LEU A 378 6.94 31.07 4.26
CA LEU A 378 7.45 29.68 4.18
C LEU A 378 6.35 28.75 3.71
N ILE A 379 6.63 28.02 2.63
CA ILE A 379 5.79 26.95 2.13
C ILE A 379 6.29 25.64 2.73
N ILE A 380 5.38 24.86 3.33
CA ILE A 380 5.59 23.46 3.68
C ILE A 380 4.94 22.62 2.60
N ASP A 381 5.72 21.90 1.80
CA ASP A 381 5.22 21.07 0.69
C ASP A 381 5.25 19.59 1.07
N LEU A 382 4.07 19.06 1.39
CA LEU A 382 3.84 17.66 1.74
C LEU A 382 3.23 16.86 0.59
N ARG A 383 3.10 17.42 -0.60
CA ARG A 383 2.50 16.71 -1.75
C ARG A 383 3.21 15.38 -2.01
N GLY A 384 2.42 14.31 -2.11
CA GLY A 384 2.91 12.94 -2.31
C GLY A 384 3.52 12.28 -1.07
N ASN A 385 3.50 12.90 0.11
CA ASN A 385 4.09 12.35 1.33
C ASN A 385 3.21 11.24 1.94
N PRO A 386 3.64 9.95 1.89
CA PRO A 386 2.86 8.84 2.41
C PRO A 386 2.98 8.64 3.94
N GLY A 387 3.78 9.47 4.61
CA GLY A 387 4.07 9.34 6.03
C GLY A 387 5.42 8.72 6.36
N GLY A 388 5.49 8.01 7.48
CA GLY A 388 6.69 7.36 8.00
C GLY A 388 6.83 7.50 9.52
N THR A 389 8.03 7.78 10.00
CA THR A 389 8.40 7.86 11.43
C THR A 389 7.83 9.13 12.11
N GLY A 390 7.18 8.96 13.26
CA GLY A 390 6.52 10.02 14.02
C GLY A 390 7.47 11.12 14.47
N GLU A 391 8.58 10.77 15.10
CA GLU A 391 9.55 11.71 15.64
C GLU A 391 10.12 12.69 14.60
N LEU A 392 10.05 12.33 13.30
CA LEU A 392 10.51 13.22 12.23
C LEU A 392 9.55 14.37 11.96
N TYR A 393 8.24 14.11 11.88
CA TYR A 393 7.28 15.20 11.67
C TYR A 393 7.08 16.04 12.94
N GLU A 394 7.15 15.42 14.12
CA GLU A 394 7.14 16.14 15.40
C GLU A 394 8.30 17.14 15.45
N LYS A 395 9.51 16.70 15.06
CA LYS A 395 10.67 17.59 14.94
C LYS A 395 10.42 18.77 14.04
N VAL A 396 9.87 18.56 12.83
CA VAL A 396 9.50 19.65 11.92
C VAL A 396 8.54 20.61 12.60
N PHE A 397 7.51 20.07 13.26
CA PHE A 397 6.46 20.89 13.84
C PHE A 397 6.95 21.76 14.99
N THR A 398 8.00 21.35 15.74
CA THR A 398 8.60 22.20 16.78
C THR A 398 9.14 23.53 16.24
N TYR A 399 9.55 23.62 14.95
CA TYR A 399 10.00 24.86 14.31
C TYR A 399 8.86 25.73 13.75
N LEU A 400 7.65 25.20 13.68
CA LEU A 400 6.49 25.87 13.08
C LEU A 400 5.49 26.37 14.12
N THR A 401 5.37 25.68 15.25
CA THR A 401 4.41 26.01 16.31
C THR A 401 4.95 27.07 17.28
N GLN A 402 4.03 27.83 17.88
CA GLN A 402 4.30 28.78 18.99
C GLN A 402 3.79 28.22 20.34
N ARG A 403 3.18 27.04 20.37
CA ARG A 403 2.55 26.45 21.55
C ARG A 403 3.03 25.01 21.75
N PRO A 404 3.09 24.53 23.00
CA PRO A 404 3.29 23.10 23.27
C PRO A 404 2.20 22.26 22.61
N PHE A 405 2.55 21.05 22.21
CA PHE A 405 1.66 20.09 21.57
C PHE A 405 2.01 18.66 21.96
N ARG A 406 1.15 17.72 21.64
CA ARG A 406 1.43 16.28 21.70
C ARG A 406 1.29 15.65 20.32
N ASP A 407 1.81 14.46 20.15
CA ASP A 407 1.53 13.65 18.98
C ASP A 407 0.03 13.39 18.87
N SER A 408 -0.56 12.88 19.92
CA SER A 408 -1.98 12.58 19.99
C SER A 408 -2.57 12.87 21.37
N HIS A 409 -3.89 13.04 21.47
CA HIS A 409 -4.56 13.06 22.75
C HIS A 409 -4.40 11.74 23.44
N TYR A 410 -4.65 10.63 22.73
CA TYR A 410 -4.41 9.27 23.18
C TYR A 410 -4.44 8.28 22.02
N ALA A 411 -3.80 7.13 22.22
CA ALA A 411 -3.86 5.99 21.34
C ALA A 411 -4.10 4.72 22.14
N TYR A 412 -4.86 3.76 21.61
CA TYR A 412 -5.17 2.53 22.31
C TYR A 412 -5.37 1.34 21.36
N THR A 413 -5.21 0.13 21.94
CA THR A 413 -5.66 -1.14 21.39
C THR A 413 -6.77 -1.75 22.25
N LYS A 414 -7.57 -2.66 21.69
CA LYS A 414 -8.57 -3.45 22.44
C LYS A 414 -7.96 -4.64 23.19
N PHE A 415 -6.68 -4.93 22.98
CA PHE A 415 -5.97 -6.09 23.50
C PHE A 415 -4.50 -5.74 23.74
N ASN A 416 -3.84 -6.50 24.60
CA ASN A 416 -2.39 -6.47 24.81
C ASN A 416 -1.70 -7.79 24.40
N GLU A 417 -2.49 -8.73 23.87
CA GLU A 417 -2.03 -9.94 23.20
C GLU A 417 -2.78 -10.05 21.88
N VAL A 418 -2.05 -10.20 20.77
CA VAL A 418 -2.64 -10.22 19.43
C VAL A 418 -3.55 -11.44 19.28
N PRO A 419 -4.86 -11.25 19.04
CA PRO A 419 -5.75 -12.36 18.77
C PRO A 419 -5.43 -13.05 17.44
N MET A 420 -5.76 -14.35 17.33
CA MET A 420 -5.60 -15.14 16.10
C MET A 420 -4.15 -15.14 15.56
N GLY A 421 -3.18 -15.21 16.48
CA GLY A 421 -1.76 -15.11 16.13
C GLY A 421 -1.23 -16.23 15.23
N GLU A 422 -1.93 -17.36 15.17
CA GLU A 422 -1.62 -18.48 14.26
C GLU A 422 -1.80 -18.11 12.76
N ARG A 423 -2.50 -17.00 12.49
CA ARG A 423 -2.70 -16.46 11.13
C ARG A 423 -1.93 -15.16 10.88
N LEU A 424 -1.20 -14.68 11.88
CA LEU A 424 -0.43 -13.45 11.81
C LEU A 424 0.82 -13.65 10.96
N VAL A 425 0.99 -12.80 9.97
CA VAL A 425 2.24 -12.70 9.19
C VAL A 425 3.19 -11.74 9.92
N ILE A 426 4.39 -12.20 10.28
CA ILE A 426 5.39 -11.35 10.92
C ILE A 426 5.92 -10.34 9.89
N THR A 427 5.68 -9.08 10.14
CA THR A 427 6.03 -7.98 9.22
C THR A 427 7.50 -7.56 9.36
N PRO A 428 8.07 -6.86 8.35
CA PRO A 428 9.39 -6.26 8.47
C PRO A 428 9.54 -5.32 9.68
N LEU A 429 8.47 -4.62 10.07
CA LEU A 429 8.45 -3.79 11.27
C LEU A 429 8.75 -4.60 12.54
N PHE A 430 8.09 -5.73 12.70
CA PHE A 430 8.33 -6.60 13.85
C PHE A 430 9.75 -7.20 13.82
N LEU A 431 10.21 -7.65 12.65
CA LEU A 431 11.55 -8.21 12.48
C LEU A 431 12.65 -7.20 12.81
N SER A 432 12.50 -5.94 12.39
CA SER A 432 13.46 -4.87 12.69
C SER A 432 13.52 -4.53 14.20
N ASN A 433 12.45 -4.80 14.94
CA ASN A 433 12.39 -4.68 16.40
C ASN A 433 12.77 -5.97 17.15
N GLY A 434 13.36 -6.95 16.46
CA GLY A 434 13.81 -8.22 17.04
C GLY A 434 12.70 -9.22 17.34
N VAL A 435 11.47 -8.96 16.90
CA VAL A 435 10.30 -9.83 17.07
C VAL A 435 10.32 -10.93 16.01
N LYS A 436 10.29 -12.19 16.42
CA LYS A 436 10.38 -13.35 15.51
C LYS A 436 9.10 -14.17 15.43
N ASP A 437 8.23 -14.04 16.41
CA ASP A 437 7.02 -14.85 16.57
C ASP A 437 5.93 -14.07 17.32
N GLN A 438 4.79 -14.70 17.52
CA GLN A 438 3.65 -14.11 18.25
C GLN A 438 4.00 -13.72 19.68
N THR A 439 4.86 -14.47 20.36
CA THR A 439 5.28 -14.17 21.75
C THR A 439 6.00 -12.83 21.81
N GLY A 440 6.90 -12.60 20.83
CA GLY A 440 7.59 -11.32 20.69
C GLY A 440 6.66 -10.17 20.36
N VAL A 441 5.64 -10.37 19.47
CA VAL A 441 4.63 -9.34 19.18
C VAL A 441 3.86 -8.98 20.46
N ASN A 442 3.45 -9.97 21.25
CA ASN A 442 2.72 -9.73 22.49
C ASN A 442 3.58 -8.98 23.52
N ALA A 443 4.86 -9.33 23.65
CA ALA A 443 5.81 -8.60 24.51
C ALA A 443 5.97 -7.14 24.07
N TYR A 444 6.10 -6.90 22.77
CA TYR A 444 6.20 -5.57 22.17
C TYR A 444 4.94 -4.73 22.40
N LEU A 445 3.75 -5.33 22.27
CA LEU A 445 2.48 -4.66 22.55
C LEU A 445 2.35 -4.28 24.03
N LYS A 446 2.72 -5.18 24.95
CA LYS A 446 2.67 -4.92 26.40
C LYS A 446 3.61 -3.77 26.82
N ASP A 447 4.76 -3.63 26.16
CA ASP A 447 5.68 -2.52 26.39
C ASP A 447 5.10 -1.18 25.90
N LEU A 448 4.48 -1.16 24.72
CA LEU A 448 3.95 0.06 24.13
C LEU A 448 2.60 0.49 24.72
N TYR A 449 1.73 -0.47 25.06
CA TYR A 449 0.36 -0.25 25.53
C TYR A 449 0.10 -0.94 26.89
N PRO A 450 0.84 -0.54 27.95
CA PRO A 450 0.81 -1.25 29.25
C PRO A 450 -0.44 -0.97 30.07
N ARG A 451 -1.17 0.13 29.80
CA ARG A 451 -2.19 0.68 30.71
C ARG A 451 -3.59 0.25 30.30
N GLY A 452 -4.10 -0.82 30.94
CA GLY A 452 -5.47 -1.33 30.75
C GLY A 452 -6.51 -0.49 31.51
N ILE A 453 -7.49 0.08 30.78
CA ILE A 453 -8.63 0.82 31.36
C ILE A 453 -9.89 0.46 30.56
N GLN A 454 -10.90 -0.08 31.24
CA GLN A 454 -12.20 -0.41 30.65
C GLN A 454 -12.11 -1.21 29.33
N GLY A 455 -11.25 -2.24 29.30
CA GLY A 455 -11.07 -3.11 28.14
C GLY A 455 -10.27 -2.51 26.98
N LYS A 456 -9.62 -1.37 27.20
CA LYS A 456 -8.69 -0.73 26.26
C LYS A 456 -7.31 -0.65 26.89
N PHE A 457 -6.27 -0.81 26.08
CA PHE A 457 -4.87 -0.71 26.49
C PHE A 457 -4.27 0.54 25.84
N TYR A 458 -3.91 1.51 26.67
CA TYR A 458 -3.45 2.83 26.23
C TYR A 458 -1.94 2.89 26.09
N TRP A 459 -1.50 3.74 25.21
CA TRP A 459 -0.12 4.08 24.98
C TRP A 459 0.56 4.51 26.29
N ALA A 460 1.82 4.13 26.45
CA ALA A 460 2.57 4.53 27.64
C ALA A 460 2.79 6.06 27.65
N ASP A 461 2.67 6.69 28.83
CA ASP A 461 2.74 8.15 28.94
C ASP A 461 4.07 8.72 28.44
N ASN A 462 5.18 7.98 28.61
CA ASN A 462 6.51 8.37 28.10
C ASN A 462 6.63 8.24 26.57
N LYS A 463 5.66 7.66 25.89
CA LYS A 463 5.62 7.55 24.42
C LYS A 463 4.79 8.68 23.76
N ASN A 464 4.13 9.51 24.57
CA ASN A 464 3.38 10.68 24.11
C ASN A 464 3.71 11.92 24.99
N PRO A 465 4.98 12.35 24.99
CA PRO A 465 5.41 13.50 25.81
C PRO A 465 4.78 14.80 25.31
N LEU A 466 4.72 15.79 26.20
CA LEU A 466 4.44 17.17 25.79
C LEU A 466 5.68 17.74 25.09
N LEU A 467 5.55 18.04 23.83
CA LEU A 467 6.61 18.61 23.01
C LEU A 467 6.56 20.15 23.07
N LEU A 468 7.72 20.77 23.18
CA LEU A 468 7.83 22.23 23.25
C LEU A 468 8.28 22.82 21.90
N PRO A 469 7.85 24.05 21.57
CA PRO A 469 8.39 24.78 20.44
C PRO A 469 9.90 24.86 20.49
N ASN A 470 10.57 24.84 19.34
CA ASN A 470 12.01 25.10 19.24
C ASN A 470 12.30 26.53 19.73
N LYS A 471 13.53 26.78 20.20
CA LYS A 471 13.98 28.13 20.60
C LYS A 471 13.85 29.14 19.44
N LYS A 472 14.06 28.67 18.21
CA LYS A 472 13.86 29.43 16.97
C LYS A 472 12.67 28.85 16.21
N THR A 473 11.56 29.58 16.19
CA THR A 473 10.36 29.19 15.42
C THR A 473 10.09 30.20 14.32
N PHE A 474 9.58 29.74 13.20
CA PHE A 474 9.17 30.61 12.12
C PHE A 474 7.91 31.41 12.54
N LYS A 475 7.95 32.74 12.34
CA LYS A 475 6.88 33.65 12.76
C LYS A 475 6.19 34.35 11.59
N GLY A 476 6.63 34.11 10.36
CA GLY A 476 6.04 34.65 9.15
C GLY A 476 4.78 33.90 8.70
N GLN A 477 4.31 34.20 7.50
CA GLN A 477 3.17 33.54 6.89
C GLN A 477 3.54 32.13 6.47
N LEU A 478 2.78 31.15 6.95
CA LEU A 478 2.88 29.77 6.53
C LEU A 478 1.89 29.44 5.41
N TYR A 479 2.35 28.69 4.43
CA TYR A 479 1.52 28.02 3.43
C TYR A 479 1.78 26.53 3.53
N LEU A 480 0.72 25.73 3.46
CA LEU A 480 0.82 24.26 3.45
C LEU A 480 0.28 23.71 2.14
N PHE A 481 1.11 22.98 1.39
CA PHE A 481 0.69 22.26 0.20
C PHE A 481 0.38 20.81 0.57
N ILE A 482 -0.84 20.39 0.28
CA ILE A 482 -1.33 19.02 0.46
C ILE A 482 -1.99 18.51 -0.81
N ASP A 483 -1.86 17.21 -1.05
CA ASP A 483 -2.60 16.51 -2.10
C ASP A 483 -3.27 15.25 -1.56
N GLU A 484 -3.99 14.57 -2.44
CA GLU A 484 -4.70 13.34 -2.13
C GLU A 484 -3.81 12.17 -1.71
N ASN A 485 -2.48 12.27 -1.87
CA ASN A 485 -1.54 11.22 -1.49
C ASN A 485 -0.94 11.41 -0.08
N VAL A 486 -1.26 12.53 0.59
CA VAL A 486 -0.73 12.79 1.94
C VAL A 486 -1.42 11.89 2.96
N ALA A 487 -0.61 11.05 3.64
CA ALA A 487 -1.09 10.00 4.53
C ALA A 487 -0.27 9.88 5.82
N SER A 488 -0.82 9.20 6.83
CA SER A 488 -0.11 8.80 8.06
C SER A 488 0.65 9.96 8.70
N ALA A 489 1.96 9.85 8.99
CA ALA A 489 2.78 10.93 9.53
C ALA A 489 2.71 12.24 8.72
N GLY A 490 2.51 12.16 7.39
CA GLY A 490 2.31 13.33 6.52
C GLY A 490 1.00 14.05 6.83
N SER A 491 -0.12 13.32 6.92
CA SER A 491 -1.42 13.89 7.29
C SER A 491 -1.46 14.33 8.75
N HIS A 492 -0.73 13.67 9.63
CA HIS A 492 -0.61 14.06 11.03
C HIS A 492 0.07 15.44 11.17
N LEU A 493 1.21 15.64 10.49
CA LEU A 493 1.85 16.97 10.42
C LEU A 493 0.90 18.02 9.85
N ALA A 494 0.18 17.69 8.78
CA ALA A 494 -0.79 18.62 8.18
C ALA A 494 -1.94 18.97 9.14
N SER A 495 -2.41 18.00 9.94
CA SER A 495 -3.41 18.20 10.99
C SER A 495 -2.89 19.14 12.09
N LEU A 496 -1.67 18.91 12.59
CA LEU A 496 -1.04 19.78 13.59
C LEU A 496 -0.86 21.22 13.05
N ILE A 497 -0.38 21.37 11.81
CA ILE A 497 -0.23 22.69 11.18
C ILE A 497 -1.59 23.39 11.09
N LYS A 498 -2.65 22.70 10.64
CA LYS A 498 -4.00 23.27 10.55
C LYS A 498 -4.56 23.65 11.92
N SER A 499 -4.29 22.84 12.95
CA SER A 499 -4.79 23.05 14.31
C SER A 499 -4.08 24.17 15.07
N TYR A 500 -2.78 24.31 14.89
CA TYR A 500 -1.94 25.10 15.79
C TYR A 500 -1.36 26.37 15.18
N THR A 501 -1.50 26.56 13.86
CA THR A 501 -0.94 27.70 13.14
C THR A 501 -2.00 28.43 12.30
N ASN A 502 -1.62 29.60 11.78
CA ASN A 502 -2.45 30.37 10.83
C ASN A 502 -2.07 30.04 9.36
N ALA A 503 -1.61 28.83 9.08
CA ALA A 503 -1.20 28.45 7.75
C ALA A 503 -2.37 28.48 6.75
N ILE A 504 -2.13 29.03 5.56
CA ILE A 504 -3.07 28.92 4.44
C ILE A 504 -2.83 27.58 3.76
N ILE A 505 -3.82 26.68 3.82
CA ILE A 505 -3.73 25.34 3.28
C ILE A 505 -4.27 25.32 1.86
N ILE A 506 -3.43 24.87 0.93
CA ILE A 506 -3.70 24.90 -0.51
C ILE A 506 -3.58 23.48 -1.08
N GLY A 507 -4.58 23.04 -1.83
CA GLY A 507 -4.50 21.78 -2.52
C GLY A 507 -5.77 20.96 -2.60
N LYS A 508 -5.63 19.66 -2.32
CA LYS A 508 -6.73 18.66 -2.28
C LYS A 508 -6.79 18.01 -0.92
N GLU A 509 -7.97 17.48 -0.59
CA GLU A 509 -8.17 16.72 0.64
C GLU A 509 -7.22 15.53 0.71
N THR A 510 -6.57 15.33 1.87
CA THR A 510 -5.64 14.24 2.11
C THR A 510 -6.35 12.88 2.23
N VAL A 511 -5.64 11.78 1.96
CA VAL A 511 -6.14 10.43 2.21
C VAL A 511 -6.16 10.09 3.69
N GLY A 512 -5.23 10.63 4.48
CA GLY A 512 -5.20 10.45 5.94
C GLY A 512 -6.13 11.43 6.67
N GLY A 513 -6.73 10.97 7.78
CA GLY A 513 -7.74 11.69 8.57
C GLY A 513 -7.18 12.88 9.35
N TYR A 514 -8.07 13.84 9.66
CA TYR A 514 -7.72 15.03 10.45
C TYR A 514 -7.83 14.81 11.97
N TYR A 515 -8.90 14.22 12.45
CA TYR A 515 -9.15 14.07 13.89
C TYR A 515 -8.62 12.77 14.47
N GLU A 516 -8.75 11.71 13.71
CA GLU A 516 -8.47 10.36 14.17
C GLU A 516 -8.17 9.43 12.98
N HIS A 517 -7.45 8.35 13.26
CA HIS A 517 -7.15 7.31 12.28
C HIS A 517 -6.77 6.00 12.98
N ASN A 518 -6.73 4.91 12.24
CA ASN A 518 -6.01 3.72 12.69
C ASN A 518 -4.55 3.86 12.27
N GLY A 519 -3.64 3.78 13.22
CA GLY A 519 -2.21 4.02 12.97
C GLY A 519 -1.30 3.07 13.73
N HIS A 520 -0.04 3.44 13.82
CA HIS A 520 1.03 2.75 14.52
C HIS A 520 1.24 1.32 13.99
N LEU A 521 0.98 0.28 14.76
CA LEU A 521 1.37 -1.10 14.50
C LEU A 521 0.59 -1.74 13.33
N PRO A 522 1.16 -1.84 12.13
CA PRO A 522 0.54 -2.57 11.04
C PRO A 522 0.69 -4.07 11.24
N VAL A 523 -0.40 -4.79 11.05
CA VAL A 523 -0.45 -6.26 11.06
C VAL A 523 -0.96 -6.78 9.73
N ILE A 524 -0.56 -7.97 9.36
CA ILE A 524 -1.02 -8.69 8.17
C ILE A 524 -1.52 -10.06 8.61
N TYR A 525 -2.70 -10.42 8.16
CA TYR A 525 -3.29 -11.74 8.34
C TYR A 525 -3.53 -12.39 6.98
N GLU A 526 -3.41 -13.71 6.92
CA GLU A 526 -3.65 -14.48 5.70
C GLU A 526 -4.91 -15.35 5.85
N LEU A 527 -5.76 -15.34 4.82
CA LEU A 527 -6.97 -16.16 4.76
C LEU A 527 -6.61 -17.61 4.41
N PRO A 528 -7.23 -18.61 5.08
CA PRO A 528 -6.75 -19.99 5.03
C PRO A 528 -6.90 -20.68 3.68
N ASN A 529 -7.95 -20.40 2.92
CA ASN A 529 -8.27 -21.13 1.70
C ASN A 529 -7.78 -20.42 0.44
N THR A 530 -7.86 -19.08 0.41
CA THR A 530 -7.50 -18.28 -0.77
C THR A 530 -6.08 -17.74 -0.72
N GLY A 531 -5.46 -17.64 0.47
CA GLY A 531 -4.17 -16.98 0.66
C GLY A 531 -4.22 -15.45 0.44
N ILE A 532 -5.42 -14.86 0.40
CA ILE A 532 -5.57 -13.41 0.37
C ILE A 532 -5.04 -12.86 1.69
N GLN A 533 -4.16 -11.86 1.59
CA GLN A 533 -3.62 -11.17 2.75
C GLN A 533 -4.41 -9.90 3.02
N THR A 534 -4.82 -9.71 4.27
CA THR A 534 -5.48 -8.51 4.74
C THR A 534 -4.62 -7.83 5.79
N GLY A 535 -4.28 -6.56 5.55
CA GLY A 535 -3.46 -5.75 6.45
C GLY A 535 -4.21 -4.52 6.94
N PHE A 536 -3.88 -4.09 8.15
CA PHE A 536 -4.42 -2.89 8.79
C PHE A 536 -3.59 -2.52 10.02
N SER A 537 -3.69 -1.27 10.47
CA SER A 537 -3.11 -0.86 11.75
C SER A 537 -4.07 -1.16 12.90
N ILE A 538 -3.54 -1.75 13.99
CA ILE A 538 -4.35 -2.24 15.12
C ILE A 538 -4.65 -1.18 16.17
N VAL A 539 -4.00 -0.01 16.10
CA VAL A 539 -4.11 1.06 17.08
C VAL A 539 -5.08 2.12 16.59
N HIS A 540 -6.04 2.50 17.41
CA HIS A 540 -6.86 3.68 17.20
C HIS A 540 -6.18 4.90 17.84
N VAL A 541 -5.93 5.92 17.04
CA VAL A 541 -5.23 7.16 17.40
C VAL A 541 -6.22 8.33 17.32
N ILE A 542 -6.34 9.07 18.42
CA ILE A 542 -7.04 10.35 18.43
C ILE A 542 -5.98 11.45 18.42
N GLN A 543 -5.90 12.18 17.32
CA GLN A 543 -4.87 13.20 17.10
C GLN A 543 -5.07 14.40 18.02
N ASP A 544 -4.00 15.13 18.32
CA ASP A 544 -4.04 16.41 19.04
C ASP A 544 -4.51 17.53 18.08
N ALA A 545 -5.77 17.40 17.64
CA ALA A 545 -6.40 18.26 16.64
C ALA A 545 -7.54 19.07 17.24
N GLN A 546 -7.57 20.37 16.93
CA GLN A 546 -8.64 21.25 17.35
C GLN A 546 -9.91 21.05 16.51
N VAL A 547 -11.08 21.22 17.12
CA VAL A 547 -12.35 21.22 16.39
C VAL A 547 -12.45 22.54 15.61
N LEU A 548 -12.50 22.43 14.28
CA LEU A 548 -12.55 23.57 13.38
C LEU A 548 -13.86 23.55 12.57
N PRO A 549 -14.46 24.74 12.30
CA PRO A 549 -15.74 24.82 11.60
C PRO A 549 -15.66 24.40 10.12
N ASP A 550 -14.48 24.47 9.52
CA ASP A 550 -14.20 24.11 8.11
C ASP A 550 -13.64 22.69 7.95
N GLN A 551 -13.76 21.86 9.02
CA GLN A 551 -13.17 20.53 9.06
C GLN A 551 -14.17 19.51 9.57
N ASP A 552 -14.80 18.79 8.65
CA ASP A 552 -15.76 17.75 8.98
C ASP A 552 -15.11 16.52 9.61
N LYS A 553 -15.87 15.84 10.48
CA LYS A 553 -15.46 14.52 11.01
C LYS A 553 -15.48 13.47 9.92
N GLY A 554 -14.55 12.52 10.02
CA GLY A 554 -14.42 11.45 9.05
C GLY A 554 -13.90 11.90 7.67
N ARG A 555 -13.24 13.06 7.61
CA ARG A 555 -12.60 13.59 6.41
C ARG A 555 -11.09 13.72 6.62
N GLY A 556 -10.36 13.71 5.51
CA GLY A 556 -8.96 14.12 5.48
C GLY A 556 -8.79 15.60 5.83
N ILE A 557 -7.58 16.11 5.83
CA ILE A 557 -7.33 17.54 5.99
C ILE A 557 -7.91 18.29 4.80
N MET A 558 -8.93 19.13 5.07
CA MET A 558 -9.57 19.95 4.05
C MET A 558 -8.72 21.20 3.77
N PRO A 559 -8.37 21.49 2.51
CA PRO A 559 -7.67 22.72 2.16
C PRO A 559 -8.59 23.94 2.28
N HIS A 560 -8.02 25.10 2.67
CA HIS A 560 -8.71 26.39 2.60
C HIS A 560 -8.93 26.83 1.14
N ILE A 561 -7.97 26.51 0.27
CA ILE A 561 -8.02 26.83 -1.17
C ILE A 561 -7.84 25.52 -1.95
N LYS A 562 -8.92 25.10 -2.61
CA LYS A 562 -8.87 23.94 -3.49
C LYS A 562 -8.16 24.28 -4.80
N ILE A 563 -7.27 23.40 -5.23
CA ILE A 563 -6.57 23.50 -6.51
C ILE A 563 -7.30 22.66 -7.56
N GLN A 564 -7.49 23.26 -8.73
CA GLN A 564 -7.88 22.61 -9.96
C GLN A 564 -6.81 22.87 -11.02
N GLN A 565 -6.64 21.92 -11.94
CA GLN A 565 -5.65 22.01 -13.01
C GLN A 565 -6.35 22.00 -14.38
N THR A 566 -6.09 23.02 -15.19
CA THR A 566 -6.53 23.05 -16.58
C THR A 566 -5.75 22.08 -17.46
N ASN A 567 -6.27 21.75 -18.64
CA ASN A 567 -5.55 20.90 -19.60
C ASN A 567 -4.22 21.54 -20.02
N GLN A 568 -4.18 22.88 -20.21
CA GLN A 568 -2.95 23.57 -20.56
C GLN A 568 -1.91 23.50 -19.44
N GLU A 569 -2.31 23.76 -18.19
CA GLU A 569 -1.41 23.64 -17.03
C GLU A 569 -0.90 22.18 -16.84
N PHE A 570 -1.74 21.18 -17.17
CA PHE A 570 -1.30 19.79 -17.21
C PHE A 570 -0.25 19.54 -18.30
N LEU A 571 -0.47 20.06 -19.51
CA LEU A 571 0.47 19.93 -20.63
C LEU A 571 1.80 20.61 -20.31
N ASP A 572 1.76 21.83 -19.77
CA ASP A 572 2.92 22.66 -19.43
C ASP A 572 3.61 22.22 -18.13
N GLN A 573 3.05 21.25 -17.40
CA GLN A 573 3.52 20.81 -16.06
C GLN A 573 3.64 21.96 -15.06
N THR A 574 2.71 22.91 -15.13
CA THR A 574 2.69 24.08 -14.26
C THR A 574 2.48 23.68 -12.79
N ASP A 575 3.31 24.22 -11.89
CA ASP A 575 3.07 24.10 -10.44
C ASP A 575 1.93 25.07 -10.05
N VAL A 576 0.69 24.60 -10.17
CA VAL A 576 -0.52 25.38 -9.91
C VAL A 576 -0.65 25.82 -8.44
N TYR A 577 0.01 25.10 -7.52
CA TYR A 577 0.06 25.44 -6.10
C TYR A 577 0.92 26.68 -5.86
N LEU A 578 2.15 26.67 -6.40
CA LEU A 578 3.05 27.82 -6.30
C LEU A 578 2.47 29.03 -7.02
N LYS A 579 1.90 28.83 -8.22
CA LYS A 579 1.18 29.88 -8.95
C LYS A 579 0.12 30.52 -8.07
N LYS A 580 -0.68 29.72 -7.36
CA LYS A 580 -1.73 30.25 -6.47
C LYS A 580 -1.18 31.09 -5.31
N VAL A 581 -0.09 30.67 -4.67
CA VAL A 581 0.56 31.46 -3.61
C VAL A 581 1.06 32.79 -4.16
N LEU A 582 1.70 32.80 -5.33
CA LEU A 582 2.20 34.03 -5.96
C LEU A 582 1.07 34.99 -6.36
N GLU A 583 -0.12 34.48 -6.70
CA GLU A 583 -1.32 35.29 -6.92
C GLU A 583 -1.83 35.94 -5.63
N LEU A 584 -1.87 35.18 -4.52
CA LEU A 584 -2.30 35.69 -3.22
C LEU A 584 -1.39 36.82 -2.68
N GLN A 585 -0.10 36.76 -2.99
CA GLN A 585 0.85 37.77 -2.55
C GLN A 585 0.75 39.09 -3.35
N LYS A 586 0.10 39.09 -4.51
CA LYS A 586 -0.11 40.32 -5.31
C LYS A 586 -1.37 41.10 -4.92
N GLN A 587 -2.22 40.46 -4.12
CA GLN A 587 -3.46 41.09 -3.53
C GLN A 587 -3.14 41.75 -2.22
#